data_602ab8dccfb99d357121f1fb74195431
#
_entry.id   602ab8dccfb99d357121f1fb74195431
#
_cell.length_a   1.000
_cell.length_b   1.000
_cell.length_c   1.000
_cell.angle_alpha   90.00
_cell.angle_beta   90.00
_cell.angle_gamma   90.00
#
_symmetry.space_group_name_H-M   'P 1'
#
loop_
_entity.id
_entity.type
_entity.pdbx_description
1 polymer ?
#
loop_
_entity_poly.entity_id
_entity_poly.type
_entity_poly.pdbx_seq_one_letter_code
_entity_poly.pdbx_strand_id
1 'polypeptide(L)'
;MKVLVATEKPFAAAAVEGIKKEIEGAGNELVLLEKYTEKAQLLDAVKDVDAMIIRSDKADAEVLDAAKNLKIIVRAGAGYDNIDLAAATAHNVVAENTPGQNSNAVAELVFGLLVFTVRNFYNGKAGSELKGKKLGILAVGNVGRNVARIAKGFGME
;
A
#
# COMPACT_ATOMS: atom_id res chain seq x y z
N MET A 1 -8.12 21.28 8.55
CA MET A 1 -8.75 19.93 8.60
C MET A 1 -7.95 19.07 9.57
N LYS A 2 -8.61 18.11 10.19
CA LYS A 2 -7.97 17.12 11.05
C LYS A 2 -7.75 15.84 10.25
N VAL A 3 -6.49 15.42 10.10
CA VAL A 3 -6.09 14.26 9.28
C VAL A 3 -5.58 13.17 10.18
N LEU A 4 -6.23 12.02 10.16
CA LEU A 4 -5.82 10.82 10.90
C LEU A 4 -4.93 9.94 10.01
N VAL A 5 -3.77 9.57 10.50
CA VAL A 5 -2.99 8.44 9.98
C VAL A 5 -3.22 7.26 10.90
N ALA A 6 -3.94 6.24 10.42
CA ALA A 6 -4.26 5.05 11.19
C ALA A 6 -3.57 3.82 10.61
N THR A 7 -2.78 3.11 11.41
CA THR A 7 -2.14 1.87 10.99
C THR A 7 -1.73 0.97 12.16
N GLU A 8 -2.17 -0.30 12.10
CA GLU A 8 -1.72 -1.36 13.02
C GLU A 8 -0.21 -1.62 12.85
N LYS A 9 0.26 -1.61 11.60
CA LYS A 9 1.68 -1.77 11.24
C LYS A 9 2.25 -0.41 10.88
N PRO A 10 3.03 0.22 11.76
CA PRO A 10 3.49 1.60 11.59
C PRO A 10 4.24 1.80 10.27
N PHE A 11 4.15 3.00 9.74
CA PHE A 11 5.01 3.45 8.66
C PHE A 11 6.47 3.58 9.12
N ALA A 12 7.42 3.59 8.19
CA ALA A 12 8.78 4.00 8.50
C ALA A 12 8.80 5.45 9.02
N ALA A 13 9.62 5.76 10.00
CA ALA A 13 9.69 7.08 10.61
C ALA A 13 9.87 8.21 9.59
N ALA A 14 10.73 8.01 8.58
CA ALA A 14 10.91 8.99 7.50
C ALA A 14 9.63 9.24 6.67
N ALA A 15 8.77 8.23 6.52
CA ALA A 15 7.49 8.40 5.82
C ALA A 15 6.49 9.20 6.68
N VAL A 16 6.46 8.93 8.00
CA VAL A 16 5.63 9.70 8.95
C VAL A 16 6.04 11.18 8.96
N GLU A 17 7.34 11.47 9.01
CA GLU A 17 7.86 12.83 8.95
C GLU A 17 7.50 13.53 7.63
N GLY A 18 7.57 12.81 6.50
CA GLY A 18 7.13 13.32 5.20
C GLY A 18 5.63 13.67 5.19
N ILE A 19 4.79 12.75 5.66
CA ILE A 19 3.34 12.97 5.78
C ILE A 19 3.04 14.16 6.70
N LYS A 20 3.69 14.22 7.85
CA LYS A 20 3.54 15.32 8.81
C LYS A 20 3.87 16.67 8.18
N LYS A 21 5.02 16.75 7.49
CA LYS A 21 5.45 17.99 6.82
C LYS A 21 4.42 18.49 5.81
N GLU A 22 3.85 17.60 5.01
CA GLU A 22 2.84 17.98 4.01
C GLU A 22 1.52 18.42 4.67
N ILE A 23 1.04 17.69 5.69
CA ILE A 23 -0.21 17.99 6.38
C ILE A 23 -0.12 19.29 7.15
N GLU A 24 0.91 19.46 7.99
CA GLU A 24 1.11 20.65 8.80
C GLU A 24 1.51 21.86 7.94
N GLY A 25 2.32 21.65 6.89
CA GLY A 25 2.67 22.68 5.92
C GLY A 25 1.48 23.26 5.17
N ALA A 26 0.41 22.48 5.01
CA ALA A 26 -0.87 22.93 4.47
C ALA A 26 -1.83 23.52 5.52
N GLY A 27 -1.37 23.73 6.76
CA GLY A 27 -2.16 24.30 7.86
C GLY A 27 -3.21 23.35 8.44
N ASN A 28 -2.98 22.03 8.30
CA ASN A 28 -3.85 21.00 8.85
C ASN A 28 -3.26 20.37 10.11
N GLU A 29 -4.09 19.73 10.92
CA GLU A 29 -3.71 18.99 12.13
C GLU A 29 -3.47 17.52 11.78
N LEU A 30 -2.34 16.95 12.20
CA LEU A 30 -2.05 15.53 12.10
C LEU A 30 -2.37 14.81 13.40
N VAL A 31 -3.13 13.73 13.30
CA VAL A 31 -3.37 12.77 14.38
C VAL A 31 -2.78 11.43 13.98
N LEU A 32 -2.01 10.80 14.86
CA LEU A 32 -1.41 9.49 14.63
C LEU A 32 -2.07 8.45 15.52
N LEU A 33 -2.56 7.37 14.92
CA LEU A 33 -3.00 6.15 15.59
C LEU A 33 -2.18 4.98 15.05
N GLU A 34 -1.07 4.68 15.70
CA GLU A 34 -0.18 3.61 15.30
C GLU A 34 -0.19 2.45 16.29
N LYS A 35 0.04 1.22 15.78
CA LYS A 35 0.15 0.00 16.61
C LYS A 35 -1.08 -0.28 17.46
N TYR A 36 -2.24 0.19 17.05
CA TYR A 36 -3.47 -0.17 17.73
C TYR A 36 -3.78 -1.66 17.53
N THR A 37 -4.41 -2.28 18.49
CA THR A 37 -4.68 -3.73 18.54
C THR A 37 -6.17 -4.04 18.50
N GLU A 38 -6.99 -3.04 18.82
CA GLU A 38 -8.44 -3.21 18.92
C GLU A 38 -9.14 -2.25 17.94
N LYS A 39 -10.10 -2.77 17.19
CA LYS A 39 -10.92 -1.97 16.27
C LYS A 39 -11.59 -0.78 16.96
N ALA A 40 -11.96 -0.94 18.23
CA ALA A 40 -12.56 0.13 19.02
C ALA A 40 -11.70 1.40 19.09
N GLN A 41 -10.37 1.27 19.08
CA GLN A 41 -9.45 2.41 19.05
C GLN A 41 -9.55 3.18 17.73
N LEU A 42 -9.69 2.47 16.61
CA LEU A 42 -9.92 3.09 15.30
C LEU A 42 -11.29 3.77 15.27
N LEU A 43 -12.34 3.09 15.73
CA LEU A 43 -13.71 3.65 15.78
C LEU A 43 -13.78 4.93 16.64
N ASP A 44 -12.99 5.00 17.69
CA ASP A 44 -12.92 6.21 18.53
C ASP A 44 -12.15 7.34 17.82
N ALA A 45 -11.03 7.01 17.20
CA ALA A 45 -10.16 7.98 16.54
C ALA A 45 -10.78 8.63 15.28
N VAL A 46 -11.71 7.95 14.61
CA VAL A 46 -12.32 8.47 13.35
C VAL A 46 -13.49 9.43 13.57
N LYS A 47 -13.98 9.58 14.82
CA LYS A 47 -15.23 10.31 15.11
C LYS A 47 -15.22 11.78 14.70
N ASP A 48 -14.08 12.43 14.78
CA ASP A 48 -13.95 13.88 14.59
C ASP A 48 -12.90 14.29 13.54
N VAL A 49 -12.52 13.37 12.63
CA VAL A 49 -11.53 13.65 11.60
C VAL A 49 -12.17 13.96 10.25
N ASP A 50 -11.53 14.83 9.48
CA ASP A 50 -11.97 15.22 8.13
C ASP A 50 -11.38 14.32 7.03
N ALA A 51 -10.19 13.77 7.26
CA ALA A 51 -9.48 12.92 6.32
C ALA A 51 -8.77 11.77 7.05
N MET A 52 -8.61 10.64 6.36
CA MET A 52 -7.95 9.47 6.92
C MET A 52 -6.94 8.89 5.91
N ILE A 53 -5.74 8.57 6.39
CA ILE A 53 -4.73 7.83 5.64
C ILE A 53 -4.56 6.47 6.30
N ILE A 54 -4.73 5.40 5.52
CA ILE A 54 -4.58 4.02 5.96
C ILE A 54 -3.59 3.25 5.07
N ARG A 55 -3.09 2.13 5.55
CA ARG A 55 -2.24 1.23 4.78
C ARG A 55 -2.91 -0.12 4.51
N SER A 56 -2.95 -0.99 5.50
CA SER A 56 -3.57 -2.33 5.42
C SER A 56 -4.82 -2.44 6.28
N ASP A 57 -5.13 -1.41 7.00
CA ASP A 57 -6.23 -1.30 7.93
C ASP A 57 -7.56 -1.31 7.16
N LYS A 58 -8.59 -1.91 7.74
CA LYS A 58 -9.89 -2.01 7.11
C LYS A 58 -10.73 -0.77 7.41
N ALA A 59 -11.17 -0.09 6.37
CA ALA A 59 -12.21 0.94 6.42
C ALA A 59 -13.54 0.32 5.92
N ASP A 60 -14.16 -0.49 6.76
CA ASP A 60 -15.45 -1.11 6.52
C ASP A 60 -16.62 -0.16 6.85
N ALA A 61 -17.85 -0.62 6.63
CA ALA A 61 -19.06 0.17 6.88
C ALA A 61 -19.11 0.71 8.32
N GLU A 62 -18.70 -0.09 9.32
CA GLU A 62 -18.73 0.33 10.74
C GLU A 62 -17.77 1.50 11.01
N VAL A 63 -16.59 1.48 10.39
CA VAL A 63 -15.62 2.59 10.49
C VAL A 63 -16.17 3.84 9.83
N LEU A 64 -16.78 3.70 8.65
CA LEU A 64 -17.39 4.81 7.92
C LEU A 64 -18.62 5.37 8.64
N ASP A 65 -19.42 4.50 9.25
CA ASP A 65 -20.55 4.90 10.09
C ASP A 65 -20.12 5.73 11.32
N ALA A 66 -18.96 5.42 11.89
CA ALA A 66 -18.41 6.15 13.02
C ALA A 66 -17.78 7.50 12.62
N ALA A 67 -17.29 7.61 11.39
CA ALA A 67 -16.53 8.77 10.88
C ALA A 67 -17.42 9.87 10.31
N LYS A 68 -18.19 10.54 11.16
CA LYS A 68 -19.25 11.48 10.76
C LYS A 68 -18.79 12.70 9.96
N ASN A 69 -17.56 13.14 10.13
CA ASN A 69 -17.01 14.33 9.47
C ASN A 69 -16.07 13.97 8.30
N LEU A 70 -15.81 12.68 8.07
CA LEU A 70 -14.86 12.20 7.09
C LEU A 70 -15.27 12.56 5.66
N LYS A 71 -14.37 13.13 4.90
CA LYS A 71 -14.56 13.55 3.50
C LYS A 71 -13.76 12.71 2.53
N ILE A 72 -12.61 12.20 2.98
CA ILE A 72 -11.69 11.47 2.13
C ILE A 72 -10.91 10.41 2.90
N ILE A 73 -10.75 9.24 2.27
CA ILE A 73 -9.83 8.18 2.70
C ILE A 73 -8.76 8.01 1.62
N VAL A 74 -7.49 8.02 2.02
CA VAL A 74 -6.36 7.72 1.13
C VAL A 74 -5.70 6.42 1.58
N ARG A 75 -5.71 5.42 0.72
CA ARG A 75 -4.92 4.20 0.94
C ARG A 75 -3.49 4.41 0.46
N ALA A 76 -2.52 4.38 1.38
CA ALA A 76 -1.09 4.44 1.05
C ALA A 76 -0.61 3.12 0.41
N GLY A 77 -0.99 2.90 -0.82
CA GLY A 77 -0.68 1.71 -1.61
C GLY A 77 -1.56 1.55 -2.85
N ALA A 78 -1.30 0.53 -3.66
CA ALA A 78 -1.96 0.34 -4.96
C ALA A 78 -3.32 -0.38 -4.87
N GLY A 79 -3.45 -1.40 -4.02
CA GLY A 79 -4.74 -2.07 -3.79
C GLY A 79 -5.68 -1.20 -2.96
N TYR A 80 -6.97 -1.44 -3.01
CA TYR A 80 -7.98 -0.72 -2.21
C TYR A 80 -9.12 -1.64 -1.74
N ASP A 81 -8.88 -2.93 -1.74
CA ASP A 81 -9.79 -3.98 -1.30
C ASP A 81 -10.09 -3.94 0.21
N ASN A 82 -9.32 -3.16 0.96
CA ASN A 82 -9.51 -2.88 2.38
C ASN A 82 -10.44 -1.69 2.66
N ILE A 83 -10.98 -1.02 1.62
CA ILE A 83 -11.96 0.07 1.76
C ILE A 83 -13.30 -0.42 1.21
N ASP A 84 -14.36 -0.31 2.01
CA ASP A 84 -15.72 -0.52 1.54
C ASP A 84 -16.19 0.67 0.70
N LEU A 85 -16.04 0.55 -0.62
CA LEU A 85 -16.39 1.61 -1.56
C LEU A 85 -17.90 1.92 -1.60
N ALA A 86 -18.75 0.92 -1.36
CA ALA A 86 -20.18 1.13 -1.33
C ALA A 86 -20.58 1.98 -0.11
N ALA A 87 -20.03 1.65 1.06
CA ALA A 87 -20.22 2.44 2.26
C ALA A 87 -19.61 3.84 2.13
N ALA A 88 -18.39 3.97 1.57
CA ALA A 88 -17.77 5.28 1.32
C ALA A 88 -18.65 6.16 0.44
N THR A 89 -19.22 5.61 -0.64
CA THR A 89 -20.15 6.31 -1.52
C THR A 89 -21.41 6.74 -0.77
N ALA A 90 -21.99 5.86 0.04
CA ALA A 90 -23.21 6.17 0.82
C ALA A 90 -22.99 7.31 1.83
N HIS A 91 -21.78 7.45 2.35
CA HIS A 91 -21.37 8.52 3.26
C HIS A 91 -20.81 9.77 2.56
N ASN A 92 -20.75 9.79 1.21
CA ASN A 92 -20.11 10.84 0.41
C ASN A 92 -18.61 11.01 0.73
N VAL A 93 -17.93 9.93 1.06
CA VAL A 93 -16.49 9.89 1.32
C VAL A 93 -15.76 9.51 0.03
N VAL A 94 -14.80 10.33 -0.37
CA VAL A 94 -13.91 10.03 -1.50
C VAL A 94 -12.89 8.97 -1.07
N ALA A 95 -12.69 7.93 -1.88
CA ALA A 95 -11.67 6.93 -1.65
C ALA A 95 -10.57 7.05 -2.71
N GLU A 96 -9.32 7.22 -2.29
CA GLU A 96 -8.16 7.33 -3.15
C GLU A 96 -7.09 6.30 -2.78
N ASN A 97 -6.21 6.01 -3.74
CA ASN A 97 -5.07 5.12 -3.57
C ASN A 97 -3.83 5.70 -4.27
N THR A 98 -2.67 5.03 -4.14
CA THR A 98 -1.41 5.45 -4.79
C THR A 98 -0.96 4.41 -5.82
N PRO A 99 -1.62 4.32 -7.00
CA PRO A 99 -1.34 3.28 -7.98
C PRO A 99 0.07 3.42 -8.58
N GLY A 100 0.77 2.29 -8.74
CA GLY A 100 2.07 2.23 -9.40
C GLY A 100 3.29 2.58 -8.53
N GLN A 101 3.11 3.20 -7.36
CA GLN A 101 4.23 3.68 -6.54
C GLN A 101 5.16 2.55 -6.05
N ASN A 102 4.62 1.37 -5.78
CA ASN A 102 5.38 0.20 -5.33
C ASN A 102 5.70 -0.80 -6.47
N SER A 103 5.35 -0.48 -7.73
CA SER A 103 5.39 -1.47 -8.83
C SER A 103 6.80 -1.94 -9.17
N ASN A 104 7.80 -1.07 -9.05
CA ASN A 104 9.19 -1.47 -9.28
C ASN A 104 9.69 -2.40 -8.16
N ALA A 105 9.41 -2.08 -6.89
CA ALA A 105 9.80 -2.93 -5.77
C ALA A 105 9.17 -4.34 -5.86
N VAL A 106 7.90 -4.43 -6.28
CA VAL A 106 7.24 -5.73 -6.51
C VAL A 106 7.92 -6.49 -7.65
N ALA A 107 8.28 -5.82 -8.75
CA ALA A 107 8.98 -6.45 -9.86
C ALA A 107 10.39 -6.94 -9.47
N GLU A 108 11.12 -6.19 -8.65
CA GLU A 108 12.41 -6.61 -8.09
C GLU A 108 12.26 -7.85 -7.23
N LEU A 109 11.22 -7.90 -6.38
CA LEU A 109 10.95 -9.08 -5.56
C LEU A 109 10.67 -10.33 -6.43
N VAL A 110 9.94 -10.18 -7.55
CA VAL A 110 9.74 -11.27 -8.52
C VAL A 110 11.08 -11.86 -8.96
N PHE A 111 12.05 -11.01 -9.34
CA PHE A 111 13.37 -11.49 -9.77
C PHE A 111 14.21 -12.03 -8.62
N GLY A 112 14.11 -11.46 -7.43
CA GLY A 112 14.71 -12.03 -6.22
C GLY A 112 14.25 -13.47 -5.99
N LEU A 113 12.94 -13.71 -6.06
CA LEU A 113 12.36 -15.04 -5.91
C LEU A 113 12.72 -15.99 -7.07
N LEU A 114 12.70 -15.51 -8.32
CA LEU A 114 13.11 -16.30 -9.49
C LEU A 114 14.55 -16.76 -9.39
N VAL A 115 15.47 -15.84 -9.09
CA VAL A 115 16.90 -16.20 -8.89
C VAL A 115 17.05 -17.20 -7.76
N PHE A 116 16.40 -16.96 -6.63
CA PHE A 116 16.46 -17.85 -5.48
C PHE A 116 15.94 -19.26 -5.82
N THR A 117 14.84 -19.33 -6.58
CA THR A 117 14.22 -20.59 -7.01
C THR A 117 15.11 -21.38 -7.97
N VAL A 118 15.64 -20.76 -9.05
CA VAL A 118 16.49 -21.46 -10.03
C VAL A 118 17.86 -21.86 -9.46
N ARG A 119 18.26 -21.27 -8.34
CA ARG A 119 19.45 -21.61 -7.57
C ARG A 119 19.16 -22.62 -6.45
N ASN A 120 18.01 -23.31 -6.48
CA ASN A 120 17.60 -24.30 -5.47
C ASN A 120 17.64 -23.72 -4.03
N PHE A 121 17.09 -22.51 -3.85
CA PHE A 121 17.11 -21.79 -2.58
C PHE A 121 18.51 -21.57 -1.99
N TYR A 122 19.51 -21.57 -2.86
CA TYR A 122 20.93 -21.39 -2.54
C TYR A 122 21.44 -22.36 -1.44
N ASN A 123 21.25 -23.64 -1.68
CA ASN A 123 21.62 -24.70 -0.74
C ASN A 123 23.05 -25.20 -0.89
N GLY A 124 23.93 -24.45 -1.59
CA GLY A 124 25.31 -24.81 -1.86
C GLY A 124 25.52 -25.77 -3.05
N LYS A 125 24.43 -26.17 -3.71
CA LYS A 125 24.49 -27.03 -4.91
C LYS A 125 24.35 -26.19 -6.19
N ALA A 126 24.73 -26.79 -7.31
CA ALA A 126 24.54 -26.19 -8.62
C ALA A 126 23.05 -25.95 -8.90
N GLY A 127 22.73 -24.82 -9.50
CA GLY A 127 21.41 -24.45 -10.00
C GLY A 127 21.50 -24.06 -11.46
N SER A 128 20.44 -23.43 -11.98
CA SER A 128 20.40 -22.87 -13.33
C SER A 128 20.40 -21.34 -13.29
N GLU A 129 20.54 -20.71 -14.45
CA GLU A 129 20.46 -19.27 -14.63
C GLU A 129 19.14 -18.88 -15.30
N LEU A 130 18.78 -17.59 -15.23
CA LEU A 130 17.58 -17.05 -15.90
C LEU A 130 17.83 -16.73 -17.38
N LYS A 131 19.06 -16.44 -17.77
CA LYS A 131 19.44 -16.09 -19.14
C LYS A 131 18.93 -17.11 -20.16
N GLY A 132 18.31 -16.66 -21.23
CA GLY A 132 17.74 -17.49 -22.28
C GLY A 132 16.45 -18.24 -21.90
N LYS A 133 15.94 -18.07 -20.66
CA LYS A 133 14.65 -18.65 -20.30
C LYS A 133 13.52 -17.76 -20.75
N LYS A 134 12.37 -18.37 -21.11
CA LYS A 134 11.13 -17.67 -21.48
C LYS A 134 10.33 -17.30 -20.25
N LEU A 135 9.87 -16.05 -20.20
CA LEU A 135 9.00 -15.56 -19.14
C LEU A 135 7.67 -15.11 -19.74
N GLY A 136 6.59 -15.87 -19.43
CA GLY A 136 5.24 -15.44 -19.76
C GLY A 136 4.73 -14.41 -18.73
N ILE A 137 4.22 -13.29 -19.19
CA ILE A 137 3.64 -12.24 -18.33
C ILE A 137 2.15 -12.11 -18.66
N LEU A 138 1.30 -12.46 -17.70
CA LEU A 138 -0.14 -12.26 -17.79
C LEU A 138 -0.48 -10.92 -17.14
N ALA A 139 -1.05 -9.97 -17.92
CA ALA A 139 -1.33 -8.60 -17.57
C ALA A 139 -0.08 -7.69 -17.51
N VAL A 140 0.00 -6.74 -18.47
CA VAL A 140 1.13 -5.81 -18.62
C VAL A 140 0.75 -4.42 -18.07
N GLY A 141 0.31 -4.38 -16.81
CA GLY A 141 0.09 -3.14 -16.04
C GLY A 141 1.41 -2.60 -15.46
N ASN A 142 1.32 -1.77 -14.40
CA ASN A 142 2.50 -1.12 -13.80
C ASN A 142 3.56 -2.13 -13.32
N VAL A 143 3.17 -3.22 -12.67
CA VAL A 143 4.10 -4.27 -12.23
C VAL A 143 4.63 -5.06 -13.43
N GLY A 144 3.75 -5.54 -14.32
CA GLY A 144 4.15 -6.35 -15.48
C GLY A 144 5.13 -5.65 -16.40
N ARG A 145 4.98 -4.34 -16.63
CA ARG A 145 5.94 -3.53 -17.41
C ARG A 145 7.32 -3.49 -16.75
N ASN A 146 7.39 -3.33 -15.43
CA ASN A 146 8.65 -3.36 -14.70
C ASN A 146 9.27 -4.76 -14.73
N VAL A 147 8.47 -5.82 -14.58
CA VAL A 147 8.94 -7.21 -14.71
C VAL A 147 9.53 -7.44 -16.10
N ALA A 148 8.83 -7.03 -17.18
CA ALA A 148 9.34 -7.16 -18.55
C ALA A 148 10.67 -6.41 -18.77
N ARG A 149 10.78 -5.21 -18.22
CA ARG A 149 12.01 -4.40 -18.30
C ARG A 149 13.19 -5.09 -17.59
N ILE A 150 12.97 -5.62 -16.41
CA ILE A 150 14.01 -6.32 -15.64
C ILE A 150 14.37 -7.65 -16.30
N ALA A 151 13.39 -8.41 -16.83
CA ALA A 151 13.63 -9.66 -17.57
C ALA A 151 14.62 -9.49 -18.70
N LYS A 152 14.49 -8.41 -19.47
CA LYS A 152 15.44 -8.08 -20.55
C LYS A 152 16.88 -7.91 -20.02
N GLY A 153 17.05 -7.28 -18.86
CA GLY A 153 18.36 -7.14 -18.21
C GLY A 153 18.99 -8.49 -17.80
N PHE A 154 18.15 -9.47 -17.48
CA PHE A 154 18.59 -10.86 -17.22
C PHE A 154 18.81 -11.69 -18.50
N GLY A 155 18.60 -11.11 -19.69
CA GLY A 155 18.71 -11.84 -20.96
C GLY A 155 17.63 -12.91 -21.14
N MET A 156 16.45 -12.73 -20.55
CA MET A 156 15.28 -13.59 -20.75
C MET A 156 14.51 -13.22 -22.04
N GLU A 157 13.75 -14.19 -22.55
CA GLU A 157 12.85 -14.06 -23.68
C GLU A 157 11.37 -13.99 -23.25
#